data_a13ee8d71a9de9999e188d6bd04e2940
#
_entry.id   a13ee8d71a9de9999e188d6bd04e2940
#
_cell.length_a   1.000
_cell.length_b   1.000
_cell.length_c   1.000
_cell.angle_alpha   90.00
_cell.angle_beta   90.00
_cell.angle_gamma   90.00
#
_symmetry.space_group_name_H-M   'P 1'
#
loop_
_entity.id
_entity.type
_entity.pdbx_description
1 polymer ?
#
loop_
_entity_poly.entity_id
_entity_poly.type
_entity_poly.pdbx_seq_one_letter_code
_entity_poly.pdbx_strand_id
1 'polypeptide(L)'
;TKVEGNDLMSVQQVKAQALRAKSGGSSRVCMGAAWRNVKDGPEFDQVLEMVRTINKLEMEVCCTLGMITENQAHRLAEAGLYAYHHNLDSSEEYYKEVISTRGYQDRLDTIDNVRKTNVTVCSGGIIGMGEKIEDRAGMLVALSSLSPQPESTPINALVAVEGTPLEEQQPVSIWEMIRMVATTRIVMPQTQVRLSAGRKDMSREGRAMCFFAGANSIFAGDKLLTTPN
;
A
#
# COMPACT_ATOMS: atom_id res chain seq x y z
N THR A 1 -4.23 -18.08 10.37
CA THR A 1 -3.63 -17.48 11.57
C THR A 1 -4.68 -16.54 12.18
N LYS A 2 -5.11 -16.80 13.44
CA LYS A 2 -5.89 -15.82 14.20
C LYS A 2 -4.94 -14.68 14.55
N VAL A 3 -4.99 -13.60 13.79
CA VAL A 3 -4.39 -12.34 14.20
C VAL A 3 -5.32 -11.79 15.30
N GLU A 4 -4.79 -11.57 16.49
CA GLU A 4 -5.52 -10.85 17.52
C GLU A 4 -5.82 -9.45 17.00
N GLY A 5 -7.13 -9.14 16.86
CA GLY A 5 -7.56 -7.82 16.45
C GLY A 5 -7.27 -6.84 17.58
N ASN A 6 -6.47 -5.83 17.29
CA ASN A 6 -6.33 -4.69 18.19
C ASN A 6 -7.42 -3.66 17.86
N ASP A 7 -7.93 -3.00 18.89
CA ASP A 7 -8.80 -1.85 18.72
C ASP A 7 -8.10 -0.72 17.96
N LEU A 8 -8.88 0.14 17.32
CA LEU A 8 -8.34 1.33 16.69
C LEU A 8 -7.58 2.21 17.70
N MET A 9 -6.45 2.72 17.29
CA MET A 9 -5.74 3.72 18.10
C MET A 9 -6.65 4.95 18.34
N SER A 10 -6.50 5.59 19.49
CA SER A 10 -7.19 6.86 19.72
C SER A 10 -6.62 7.97 18.83
N VAL A 11 -7.41 9.01 18.57
CA VAL A 11 -6.97 10.21 17.82
C VAL A 11 -5.72 10.83 18.44
N GLN A 12 -5.60 10.82 19.77
CA GLN A 12 -4.43 11.36 20.50
C GLN A 12 -3.16 10.51 20.26
N GLN A 13 -3.30 9.19 20.25
CA GLN A 13 -2.18 8.30 19.94
C GLN A 13 -1.69 8.49 18.50
N VAL A 14 -2.63 8.58 17.54
CA VAL A 14 -2.30 8.84 16.12
C VAL A 14 -1.62 10.20 15.97
N LYS A 15 -2.11 11.25 16.64
CA LYS A 15 -1.46 12.57 16.67
C LYS A 15 -0.03 12.51 17.16
N ALA A 16 0.21 11.79 18.27
CA ALA A 16 1.55 11.64 18.83
C ALA A 16 2.50 10.89 17.85
N GLN A 17 2.00 9.85 17.16
CA GLN A 17 2.77 9.15 16.13
C GLN A 17 3.09 10.07 14.94
N ALA A 18 2.12 10.86 14.47
CA ALA A 18 2.30 11.80 13.38
C ALA A 18 3.36 12.87 13.70
N LEU A 19 3.35 13.41 14.93
CA LEU A 19 4.38 14.36 15.38
C LEU A 19 5.78 13.73 15.39
N ARG A 20 5.91 12.48 15.84
CA ARG A 20 7.19 11.76 15.78
C ARG A 20 7.64 11.54 14.34
N ALA A 21 6.74 11.14 13.45
CA ALA A 21 7.04 10.99 12.04
C ALA A 21 7.50 12.31 11.41
N LYS A 22 6.81 13.42 11.71
CA LYS A 22 7.17 14.78 11.25
C LYS A 22 8.56 15.17 11.73
N SER A 23 8.88 14.97 13.01
CA SER A 23 10.23 15.24 13.56
C SER A 23 11.33 14.38 12.95
N GLY A 24 11.00 13.17 12.48
CA GLY A 24 11.89 12.30 11.73
C GLY A 24 12.00 12.64 10.24
N GLY A 25 11.39 13.73 9.76
CA GLY A 25 11.46 14.17 8.37
C GLY A 25 10.48 13.50 7.43
N SER A 26 9.49 12.74 7.93
CA SER A 26 8.45 12.15 7.09
C SER A 26 7.49 13.22 6.59
N SER A 27 7.14 13.17 5.29
CA SER A 27 6.14 14.06 4.67
C SER A 27 4.72 13.52 4.77
N ARG A 28 4.57 12.19 4.97
CA ARG A 28 3.30 11.48 4.94
C ARG A 28 3.16 10.50 6.09
N VAL A 29 1.96 10.41 6.64
CA VAL A 29 1.56 9.37 7.60
C VAL A 29 0.65 8.37 6.90
N CYS A 30 0.96 7.07 7.02
CA CYS A 30 0.10 6.01 6.52
C CYS A 30 -0.60 5.34 7.71
N MET A 31 -1.92 5.26 7.64
CA MET A 31 -2.77 4.60 8.62
C MET A 31 -3.42 3.37 7.98
N GLY A 32 -3.53 2.29 8.72
CA GLY A 32 -4.18 1.08 8.25
C GLY A 32 -5.10 0.47 9.29
N ALA A 33 -6.22 -0.09 8.82
CA ALA A 33 -7.06 -0.99 9.57
C ALA A 33 -7.26 -2.28 8.76
N ALA A 34 -7.17 -3.44 9.42
CA ALA A 34 -7.30 -4.74 8.75
C ALA A 34 -8.77 -5.07 8.45
N TRP A 35 -9.53 -4.12 7.94
CA TRP A 35 -10.91 -4.32 7.53
C TRP A 35 -10.99 -4.93 6.14
N ARG A 36 -11.96 -5.81 5.94
CA ARG A 36 -12.29 -6.29 4.60
C ARG A 36 -12.91 -5.15 3.78
N ASN A 37 -13.83 -4.44 4.39
CA ASN A 37 -14.52 -3.27 3.87
C ASN A 37 -14.87 -2.32 5.01
N VAL A 38 -14.91 -1.04 4.70
CA VAL A 38 -15.32 -0.01 5.66
C VAL A 38 -16.82 -0.16 5.95
N LYS A 39 -17.18 -0.04 7.21
CA LYS A 39 -18.58 0.10 7.66
C LYS A 39 -18.79 1.51 8.18
N ASP A 40 -19.90 2.15 7.79
CA ASP A 40 -20.28 3.42 8.39
C ASP A 40 -20.59 3.25 9.87
N GLY A 41 -20.15 4.21 10.68
CA GLY A 41 -20.33 4.17 12.12
C GLY A 41 -19.16 4.81 12.89
N PRO A 42 -19.17 4.67 14.21
CA PRO A 42 -18.23 5.38 15.09
C PRO A 42 -16.74 5.14 14.77
N GLU A 43 -16.38 3.93 14.36
CA GLU A 43 -14.99 3.61 14.01
C GLU A 43 -14.53 4.37 12.73
N PHE A 44 -15.39 4.44 11.73
CA PHE A 44 -15.07 5.20 10.51
C PHE A 44 -15.07 6.70 10.79
N ASP A 45 -15.99 7.21 11.61
CA ASP A 45 -16.00 8.61 12.05
C ASP A 45 -14.72 8.96 12.81
N GLN A 46 -14.22 8.05 13.64
CA GLN A 46 -12.93 8.19 14.32
C GLN A 46 -11.75 8.26 13.33
N VAL A 47 -11.75 7.44 12.28
CA VAL A 47 -10.72 7.51 11.22
C VAL A 47 -10.77 8.86 10.51
N LEU A 48 -11.96 9.38 10.19
CA LEU A 48 -12.10 10.70 9.58
C LEU A 48 -11.52 11.81 10.48
N GLU A 49 -11.73 11.72 11.80
CA GLU A 49 -11.15 12.68 12.74
C GLU A 49 -9.63 12.54 12.87
N MET A 50 -9.09 11.32 12.76
CA MET A 50 -7.64 11.09 12.67
C MET A 50 -7.06 11.80 11.44
N VAL A 51 -7.69 11.64 10.26
CA VAL A 51 -7.28 12.31 9.03
C VAL A 51 -7.24 13.82 9.21
N ARG A 52 -8.33 14.43 9.73
CA ARG A 52 -8.39 15.87 10.00
C ARG A 52 -7.30 16.31 10.97
N THR A 53 -7.04 15.50 12.00
CA THR A 53 -6.03 15.82 13.03
C THR A 53 -4.62 15.83 12.45
N ILE A 54 -4.27 14.88 11.57
CA ILE A 54 -2.95 14.84 10.93
C ILE A 54 -2.81 15.99 9.92
N ASN A 55 -3.85 16.31 9.17
CA ASN A 55 -3.83 17.46 8.25
C ASN A 55 -3.53 18.78 8.96
N LYS A 56 -4.06 18.99 10.18
CA LYS A 56 -3.73 20.16 11.00
C LYS A 56 -2.24 20.25 11.37
N LEU A 57 -1.50 19.15 11.21
CA LEU A 57 -0.04 19.11 11.37
C LEU A 57 0.71 19.37 10.05
N GLU A 58 0.00 19.75 8.98
CA GLU A 58 0.58 19.97 7.65
C GLU A 58 1.31 18.74 7.09
N MET A 59 0.76 17.55 7.33
CA MET A 59 1.26 16.28 6.81
C MET A 59 0.23 15.66 5.89
N GLU A 60 0.71 15.02 4.82
CA GLU A 60 -0.14 14.18 3.98
C GLU A 60 -0.58 12.93 4.74
N VAL A 61 -1.82 12.49 4.48
CA VAL A 61 -2.39 11.27 5.08
C VAL A 61 -2.68 10.26 3.99
N CYS A 62 -2.25 9.02 4.20
CA CYS A 62 -2.62 7.88 3.38
C CYS A 62 -3.37 6.86 4.25
N CYS A 63 -4.48 6.33 3.73
CA CYS A 63 -5.26 5.30 4.42
C CYS A 63 -5.30 3.98 3.66
N THR A 64 -5.27 2.86 4.41
CA THR A 64 -5.48 1.49 3.94
C THR A 64 -6.58 0.88 4.80
N LEU A 65 -7.83 0.94 4.34
CA LEU A 65 -9.01 0.56 5.14
C LEU A 65 -9.81 -0.61 4.52
N GLY A 66 -9.27 -1.27 3.50
CA GLY A 66 -9.98 -2.27 2.72
C GLY A 66 -10.83 -1.65 1.62
N MET A 67 -11.95 -2.28 1.25
CA MET A 67 -12.85 -1.78 0.22
C MET A 67 -13.70 -0.63 0.76
N ILE A 68 -13.92 0.39 -0.08
CA ILE A 68 -14.75 1.54 0.24
C ILE A 68 -15.76 1.83 -0.87
N THR A 69 -16.88 2.38 -0.49
CA THR A 69 -17.90 2.89 -1.41
C THR A 69 -17.52 4.30 -1.88
N GLU A 70 -18.16 4.77 -2.93
CA GLU A 70 -18.02 6.14 -3.42
C GLU A 70 -18.34 7.19 -2.35
N ASN A 71 -19.40 7.00 -1.57
CA ASN A 71 -19.75 7.89 -0.47
C ASN A 71 -18.63 7.97 0.59
N GLN A 72 -18.05 6.82 0.95
CA GLN A 72 -16.94 6.76 1.90
C GLN A 72 -15.68 7.42 1.35
N ALA A 73 -15.40 7.28 0.05
CA ALA A 73 -14.31 7.99 -0.62
C ALA A 73 -14.50 9.51 -0.55
N HIS A 74 -15.71 10.01 -0.81
CA HIS A 74 -16.05 11.44 -0.66
C HIS A 74 -15.85 11.93 0.78
N ARG A 75 -16.33 11.19 1.78
CA ARG A 75 -16.15 11.54 3.20
C ARG A 75 -14.68 11.60 3.61
N LEU A 76 -13.85 10.69 3.09
CA LEU A 76 -12.39 10.71 3.29
C LEU A 76 -11.75 11.92 2.60
N ALA A 77 -12.16 12.25 1.38
CA ALA A 77 -11.71 13.43 0.65
C ALA A 77 -12.06 14.73 1.41
N GLU A 78 -13.29 14.86 1.91
CA GLU A 78 -13.74 16.00 2.74
C GLU A 78 -12.99 16.10 4.06
N ALA A 79 -12.55 14.99 4.63
CA ALA A 79 -11.67 14.97 5.80
C ALA A 79 -10.24 15.41 5.48
N GLY A 80 -9.88 15.52 4.17
CA GLY A 80 -8.57 15.93 3.68
C GLY A 80 -7.61 14.76 3.46
N LEU A 81 -8.12 13.57 3.16
CA LEU A 81 -7.26 12.45 2.79
C LEU A 81 -6.49 12.77 1.51
N TYR A 82 -5.18 12.60 1.56
CA TYR A 82 -4.30 12.81 0.40
C TYR A 82 -4.25 11.59 -0.52
N ALA A 83 -4.13 10.38 0.05
CA ALA A 83 -3.99 9.16 -0.72
C ALA A 83 -4.78 7.99 -0.13
N TYR A 84 -5.30 7.13 -0.98
CA TYR A 84 -5.87 5.85 -0.57
C TYR A 84 -5.02 4.71 -1.10
N HIS A 85 -4.55 3.85 -0.19
CA HIS A 85 -3.74 2.69 -0.55
C HIS A 85 -4.63 1.47 -0.75
N HIS A 86 -4.65 0.96 -1.97
CA HIS A 86 -5.38 -0.24 -2.32
C HIS A 86 -4.66 -0.99 -3.45
N ASN A 87 -3.88 -1.99 -3.07
CA ASN A 87 -3.07 -2.77 -4.02
C ASN A 87 -3.94 -3.67 -4.89
N LEU A 88 -3.49 -3.94 -6.11
CA LEU A 88 -3.96 -5.06 -6.92
C LEU A 88 -3.36 -6.39 -6.44
N ASP A 89 -2.23 -6.33 -5.78
CA ASP A 89 -1.43 -7.43 -5.22
C ASP A 89 -0.76 -8.30 -6.27
N SER A 90 -1.42 -8.72 -7.37
CA SER A 90 -0.89 -9.53 -8.46
C SER A 90 -1.62 -9.26 -9.78
N SER A 91 -1.39 -10.09 -10.82
CA SER A 91 -2.25 -10.13 -12.02
C SER A 91 -3.64 -10.67 -11.70
N GLU A 92 -4.63 -10.40 -12.56
CA GLU A 92 -5.98 -10.95 -12.40
C GLU A 92 -5.96 -12.49 -12.43
N GLU A 93 -5.14 -13.07 -13.29
CA GLU A 93 -5.01 -14.51 -13.46
C GLU A 93 -4.49 -15.17 -12.19
N TYR A 94 -3.39 -14.67 -11.65
CA TYR A 94 -2.74 -15.25 -10.46
C TYR A 94 -3.44 -14.86 -9.15
N TYR A 95 -4.21 -13.78 -9.14
CA TYR A 95 -4.91 -13.31 -7.94
C TYR A 95 -5.79 -14.39 -7.31
N LYS A 96 -6.46 -15.21 -8.13
CA LYS A 96 -7.36 -16.29 -7.71
C LYS A 96 -6.64 -17.44 -7.00
N GLU A 97 -5.35 -17.61 -7.28
CA GLU A 97 -4.52 -18.67 -6.67
C GLU A 97 -4.12 -18.33 -5.23
N VAL A 98 -4.00 -17.03 -4.93
CA VAL A 98 -3.49 -16.56 -3.62
C VAL A 98 -4.56 -15.90 -2.75
N ILE A 99 -5.64 -15.39 -3.32
CA ILE A 99 -6.67 -14.65 -2.60
C ILE A 99 -8.06 -15.22 -2.89
N SER A 100 -8.64 -15.86 -1.89
CA SER A 100 -10.00 -16.46 -1.97
C SER A 100 -11.09 -15.61 -1.31
N THR A 101 -10.71 -14.56 -0.56
CA THR A 101 -11.66 -13.81 0.29
C THR A 101 -12.37 -12.67 -0.42
N ARG A 102 -11.89 -12.26 -1.60
CA ARG A 102 -12.44 -11.16 -2.42
C ARG A 102 -12.04 -11.33 -3.88
N GLY A 103 -12.82 -10.76 -4.81
CA GLY A 103 -12.51 -10.77 -6.22
C GLY A 103 -11.46 -9.72 -6.62
N TYR A 104 -10.83 -9.92 -7.78
CA TYR A 104 -9.93 -8.92 -8.37
C TYR A 104 -10.70 -7.65 -8.74
N GLN A 105 -11.93 -7.80 -9.27
CA GLN A 105 -12.81 -6.69 -9.60
C GLN A 105 -13.13 -5.81 -8.38
N ASP A 106 -13.29 -6.38 -7.18
CA ASP A 106 -13.51 -5.60 -5.95
C ASP A 106 -12.36 -4.60 -5.69
N ARG A 107 -11.13 -4.96 -6.13
CA ARG A 107 -9.96 -4.07 -6.05
C ARG A 107 -10.08 -2.90 -7.01
N LEU A 108 -10.42 -3.18 -8.26
CA LEU A 108 -10.63 -2.16 -9.29
C LEU A 108 -11.78 -1.22 -8.94
N ASP A 109 -12.92 -1.77 -8.51
CA ASP A 109 -14.08 -0.98 -8.08
C ASP A 109 -13.74 -0.02 -6.93
N THR A 110 -12.90 -0.46 -6.00
CA THR A 110 -12.43 0.40 -4.91
C THR A 110 -11.56 1.54 -5.43
N ILE A 111 -10.64 1.25 -6.36
CA ILE A 111 -9.81 2.27 -7.00
C ILE A 111 -10.68 3.26 -7.77
N ASP A 112 -11.68 2.78 -8.50
CA ASP A 112 -12.64 3.62 -9.25
C ASP A 112 -13.45 4.52 -8.32
N ASN A 113 -13.88 4.02 -7.16
CA ASN A 113 -14.58 4.83 -6.17
C ASN A 113 -13.67 5.97 -5.62
N VAL A 114 -12.39 5.68 -5.38
CA VAL A 114 -11.41 6.71 -4.99
C VAL A 114 -11.22 7.74 -6.10
N ARG A 115 -11.15 7.29 -7.37
CA ARG A 115 -10.94 8.17 -8.55
C ARG A 115 -12.09 9.15 -8.81
N LYS A 116 -13.26 8.94 -8.23
CA LYS A 116 -14.38 9.90 -8.27
C LYS A 116 -14.17 11.11 -7.35
N THR A 117 -13.05 11.14 -6.63
CA THR A 117 -12.65 12.23 -5.73
C THR A 117 -11.31 12.82 -6.15
N ASN A 118 -10.82 13.80 -5.41
CA ASN A 118 -9.47 14.35 -5.56
C ASN A 118 -8.39 13.57 -4.79
N VAL A 119 -8.74 12.45 -4.17
CA VAL A 119 -7.78 11.59 -3.43
C VAL A 119 -6.90 10.84 -4.42
N THR A 120 -5.59 10.87 -4.21
CA THR A 120 -4.64 10.14 -5.04
C THR A 120 -4.68 8.64 -4.75
N VAL A 121 -4.35 7.82 -5.74
CA VAL A 121 -4.31 6.36 -5.61
C VAL A 121 -2.88 5.89 -5.36
N CYS A 122 -2.72 5.07 -4.33
CA CYS A 122 -1.51 4.31 -4.07
C CYS A 122 -1.83 2.83 -4.32
N SER A 123 -1.37 2.28 -5.44
CA SER A 123 -1.67 0.89 -5.82
C SER A 123 -0.46 0.22 -6.45
N GLY A 124 -0.17 -0.97 -6.01
CA GLY A 124 0.95 -1.79 -6.45
C GLY A 124 0.69 -3.27 -6.16
N GLY A 125 1.74 -4.02 -5.86
CA GLY A 125 1.58 -5.43 -5.58
C GLY A 125 2.76 -6.06 -4.87
N ILE A 126 2.69 -7.38 -4.79
CA ILE A 126 3.62 -8.24 -4.06
C ILE A 126 4.23 -9.21 -5.08
N ILE A 127 5.54 -9.35 -5.06
CA ILE A 127 6.26 -10.38 -5.81
C ILE A 127 6.87 -11.41 -4.86
N GLY A 128 7.03 -12.65 -5.33
CA GLY A 128 7.56 -13.76 -4.55
C GLY A 128 6.49 -14.65 -3.90
N MET A 129 5.22 -14.52 -4.32
CA MET A 129 4.12 -15.37 -3.84
C MET A 129 4.04 -16.72 -4.59
N GLY A 130 4.95 -16.99 -5.54
CA GLY A 130 4.94 -18.14 -6.44
C GLY A 130 4.44 -17.82 -7.85
N GLU A 131 4.17 -16.56 -8.14
CA GLU A 131 3.75 -16.04 -9.44
C GLU A 131 4.86 -16.16 -10.49
N LYS A 132 4.49 -16.22 -11.76
CA LYS A 132 5.40 -16.20 -12.90
C LYS A 132 5.75 -14.76 -13.30
N ILE A 133 6.72 -14.62 -14.22
CA ILE A 133 7.11 -13.33 -14.78
C ILE A 133 5.94 -12.69 -15.54
N GLU A 134 5.14 -13.49 -16.22
CA GLU A 134 3.95 -13.07 -16.95
C GLU A 134 2.90 -12.43 -16.01
N ASP A 135 2.76 -12.98 -14.80
CA ASP A 135 1.85 -12.43 -13.78
C ASP A 135 2.34 -11.07 -13.29
N ARG A 136 3.65 -10.92 -13.07
CA ARG A 136 4.25 -9.62 -12.72
C ARG A 136 4.04 -8.60 -13.82
N ALA A 137 4.21 -9.01 -15.09
CA ALA A 137 3.94 -8.17 -16.24
C ALA A 137 2.44 -7.82 -16.33
N GLY A 138 1.53 -8.79 -16.16
CA GLY A 138 0.09 -8.59 -16.14
C GLY A 138 -0.34 -7.58 -15.07
N MET A 139 0.22 -7.65 -13.87
CA MET A 139 -0.02 -6.66 -12.81
C MET A 139 0.40 -5.25 -13.24
N LEU A 140 1.59 -5.10 -13.84
CA LEU A 140 2.05 -3.79 -14.31
C LEU A 140 1.22 -3.26 -15.47
N VAL A 141 0.77 -4.15 -16.37
CA VAL A 141 -0.17 -3.78 -17.45
C VAL A 141 -1.47 -3.27 -16.85
N ALA A 142 -2.05 -3.98 -15.88
CA ALA A 142 -3.28 -3.54 -15.21
C ALA A 142 -3.11 -2.16 -14.55
N LEU A 143 -2.03 -1.96 -13.77
CA LEU A 143 -1.75 -0.68 -13.10
C LEU A 143 -1.52 0.46 -14.10
N SER A 144 -0.73 0.22 -15.15
CA SER A 144 -0.41 1.25 -16.14
C SER A 144 -1.57 1.59 -17.06
N SER A 145 -2.58 0.70 -17.18
CA SER A 145 -3.79 0.92 -17.96
C SER A 145 -4.86 1.72 -17.21
N LEU A 146 -4.70 1.92 -15.90
CA LEU A 146 -5.59 2.82 -15.15
C LEU A 146 -5.45 4.26 -15.66
N SER A 147 -6.56 4.97 -15.75
CA SER A 147 -6.59 6.37 -16.22
C SER A 147 -7.28 7.28 -15.19
N PRO A 148 -6.53 8.12 -14.47
CA PRO A 148 -5.06 8.25 -14.49
C PRO A 148 -4.34 7.06 -13.86
N GLN A 149 -3.05 6.88 -14.22
CA GLN A 149 -2.18 5.90 -13.56
C GLN A 149 -2.05 6.20 -12.07
N PRO A 150 -1.74 5.21 -11.19
CA PRO A 150 -1.54 5.46 -9.77
C PRO A 150 -0.42 6.48 -9.53
N GLU A 151 -0.66 7.44 -8.64
CA GLU A 151 0.34 8.44 -8.25
C GLU A 151 1.47 7.83 -7.43
N SER A 152 1.21 6.68 -6.80
CA SER A 152 2.23 5.93 -6.05
C SER A 152 2.04 4.43 -6.25
N THR A 153 3.15 3.73 -6.54
CA THR A 153 3.14 2.27 -6.77
C THR A 153 4.15 1.61 -5.85
N PRO A 154 3.70 1.02 -4.73
CA PRO A 154 4.56 0.23 -3.87
C PRO A 154 4.89 -1.12 -4.51
N ILE A 155 6.17 -1.47 -4.52
CA ILE A 155 6.68 -2.79 -4.89
C ILE A 155 7.10 -3.49 -3.60
N ASN A 156 6.42 -4.59 -3.30
CA ASN A 156 6.66 -5.39 -2.11
C ASN A 156 7.32 -6.71 -2.51
N ALA A 157 8.37 -7.11 -1.82
CA ALA A 157 8.78 -8.51 -1.79
C ALA A 157 8.01 -9.23 -0.68
N LEU A 158 7.55 -10.44 -0.96
CA LEU A 158 6.92 -11.26 0.07
C LEU A 158 7.88 -11.46 1.24
N VAL A 159 7.36 -11.24 2.43
CA VAL A 159 8.01 -11.64 3.68
C VAL A 159 7.24 -12.88 4.16
N ALA A 160 7.85 -14.05 4.00
CA ALA A 160 7.27 -15.31 4.43
C ALA A 160 7.09 -15.30 5.95
N VAL A 161 5.91 -15.68 6.43
CA VAL A 161 5.58 -15.71 7.86
C VAL A 161 5.14 -17.12 8.22
N GLU A 162 5.74 -17.68 9.27
CA GLU A 162 5.41 -19.00 9.79
C GLU A 162 3.90 -19.13 10.11
N GLY A 163 3.31 -20.28 9.79
CA GLY A 163 1.88 -20.55 9.98
C GLY A 163 0.98 -19.92 8.90
N THR A 164 1.55 -19.39 7.82
CA THR A 164 0.79 -18.89 6.65
C THR A 164 0.93 -19.82 5.45
N PRO A 165 -0.03 -19.82 4.49
CA PRO A 165 0.08 -20.66 3.28
C PRO A 165 1.32 -20.39 2.41
N LEU A 166 1.99 -19.27 2.59
CA LEU A 166 3.16 -18.85 1.83
C LEU A 166 4.46 -18.90 2.65
N GLU A 167 4.48 -19.61 3.78
CA GLU A 167 5.63 -19.67 4.68
C GLU A 167 6.89 -20.31 4.06
N GLU A 168 6.71 -21.22 3.09
CA GLU A 168 7.79 -21.93 2.41
C GLU A 168 8.31 -21.21 1.15
N GLN A 169 7.74 -20.05 0.81
CA GLN A 169 8.19 -19.28 -0.36
C GLN A 169 9.61 -18.77 -0.18
N GLN A 170 10.42 -18.94 -1.22
CA GLN A 170 11.79 -18.45 -1.21
C GLN A 170 11.84 -16.92 -1.32
N PRO A 171 12.78 -16.26 -0.64
CA PRO A 171 12.96 -14.84 -0.76
C PRO A 171 13.19 -14.40 -2.21
N VAL A 172 12.57 -13.30 -2.60
CA VAL A 172 12.79 -12.69 -3.92
C VAL A 172 14.25 -12.27 -4.07
N SER A 173 14.87 -12.64 -5.20
CA SER A 173 16.24 -12.21 -5.47
C SER A 173 16.30 -10.68 -5.66
N ILE A 174 17.42 -10.08 -5.27
CA ILE A 174 17.61 -8.64 -5.45
C ILE A 174 17.50 -8.21 -6.92
N TRP A 175 17.93 -9.06 -7.86
CA TRP A 175 17.85 -8.78 -9.28
C TRP A 175 16.42 -8.78 -9.82
N GLU A 176 15.54 -9.61 -9.28
CA GLU A 176 14.11 -9.59 -9.60
C GLU A 176 13.46 -8.32 -9.08
N MET A 177 13.83 -7.89 -7.86
CA MET A 177 13.33 -6.64 -7.29
C MET A 177 13.78 -5.42 -8.10
N ILE A 178 15.06 -5.36 -8.49
CA ILE A 178 15.61 -4.30 -9.34
C ILE A 178 14.87 -4.25 -10.69
N ARG A 179 14.67 -5.41 -11.34
CA ARG A 179 13.93 -5.48 -12.61
C ARG A 179 12.49 -5.01 -12.45
N MET A 180 11.82 -5.42 -11.37
CA MET A 180 10.44 -5.00 -11.11
C MET A 180 10.33 -3.48 -10.92
N VAL A 181 11.24 -2.89 -10.15
CA VAL A 181 11.33 -1.43 -9.96
C VAL A 181 11.60 -0.71 -11.28
N ALA A 182 12.58 -1.19 -12.06
CA ALA A 182 12.94 -0.59 -13.36
C ALA A 182 11.77 -0.65 -14.34
N THR A 183 11.11 -1.80 -14.47
CA THR A 183 9.97 -1.97 -15.37
C THR A 183 8.81 -1.06 -14.93
N THR A 184 8.53 -0.98 -13.63
CA THR A 184 7.50 -0.08 -13.08
C THR A 184 7.79 1.38 -13.46
N ARG A 185 9.04 1.83 -13.31
CA ARG A 185 9.45 3.19 -13.70
C ARG A 185 9.29 3.47 -15.18
N ILE A 186 9.57 2.48 -16.05
CA ILE A 186 9.45 2.63 -17.51
C ILE A 186 7.97 2.74 -17.92
N VAL A 187 7.10 1.87 -17.42
CA VAL A 187 5.70 1.82 -17.84
C VAL A 187 4.81 2.87 -17.13
N MET A 188 5.25 3.35 -15.98
CA MET A 188 4.57 4.41 -15.20
C MET A 188 5.58 5.50 -14.81
N PRO A 189 6.02 6.35 -15.75
CA PRO A 189 7.12 7.29 -15.52
C PRO A 189 6.82 8.40 -14.52
N GLN A 190 5.56 8.71 -14.27
CA GLN A 190 5.13 9.77 -13.34
C GLN A 190 4.88 9.25 -11.91
N THR A 191 4.71 7.95 -11.72
CA THR A 191 4.38 7.38 -10.40
C THR A 191 5.54 7.50 -9.41
N GLN A 192 5.21 7.61 -8.13
CA GLN A 192 6.18 7.39 -7.06
C GLN A 192 6.39 5.88 -6.89
N VAL A 193 7.48 5.34 -7.42
CA VAL A 193 7.85 3.93 -7.23
C VAL A 193 8.41 3.77 -5.82
N ARG A 194 7.67 3.04 -4.98
CA ARG A 194 8.00 2.90 -3.58
C ARG A 194 8.60 1.52 -3.27
N LEU A 195 9.82 1.52 -2.75
CA LEU A 195 10.44 0.31 -2.21
C LEU A 195 9.81 0.07 -0.82
N SER A 196 9.09 -1.06 -0.69
CA SER A 196 8.18 -1.31 0.42
C SER A 196 8.58 -2.57 1.22
N ALA A 197 7.66 -3.51 1.48
CA ALA A 197 7.94 -4.71 2.26
C ALA A 197 9.10 -5.54 1.68
N GLY A 198 9.80 -6.29 2.55
CA GLY A 198 11.00 -7.06 2.20
C GLY A 198 12.28 -6.23 2.06
N ARG A 199 12.19 -4.89 2.17
CA ARG A 199 13.34 -3.98 2.03
C ARG A 199 14.44 -4.24 3.07
N LYS A 200 14.09 -4.66 4.28
CA LYS A 200 15.08 -4.93 5.33
C LYS A 200 15.97 -6.13 5.05
N ASP A 201 15.45 -7.10 4.33
CA ASP A 201 16.16 -8.33 3.99
C ASP A 201 17.14 -8.13 2.82
N MET A 202 17.06 -6.97 2.15
CA MET A 202 17.97 -6.60 1.06
C MET A 202 19.27 -6.03 1.60
N SER A 203 20.39 -6.32 0.93
CA SER A 203 21.67 -5.67 1.23
C SER A 203 21.57 -4.16 1.01
N ARG A 204 22.50 -3.42 1.61
CA ARG A 204 22.57 -1.96 1.44
C ARG A 204 22.77 -1.57 -0.03
N GLU A 205 23.63 -2.30 -0.73
CA GLU A 205 23.94 -2.11 -2.16
C GLU A 205 22.74 -2.44 -3.01
N GLY A 206 22.00 -3.54 -2.70
CA GLY A 206 20.77 -3.91 -3.39
C GLY A 206 19.70 -2.84 -3.27
N ARG A 207 19.52 -2.27 -2.09
CA ARG A 207 18.60 -1.13 -1.89
C ARG A 207 19.03 0.09 -2.72
N ALA A 208 20.32 0.42 -2.72
CA ALA A 208 20.85 1.52 -3.54
C ALA A 208 20.57 1.27 -5.02
N MET A 209 20.78 0.04 -5.52
CA MET A 209 20.50 -0.32 -6.90
C MET A 209 19.01 -0.19 -7.26
N CYS A 210 18.09 -0.48 -6.32
CA CYS A 210 16.66 -0.23 -6.55
C CYS A 210 16.37 1.27 -6.75
N PHE A 211 17.05 2.17 -6.02
CA PHE A 211 16.91 3.61 -6.25
C PHE A 211 17.50 4.04 -7.58
N PHE A 212 18.67 3.53 -7.98
CA PHE A 212 19.23 3.78 -9.33
C PHE A 212 18.31 3.25 -10.44
N ALA A 213 17.62 2.14 -10.20
CA ALA A 213 16.66 1.56 -11.14
C ALA A 213 15.34 2.35 -11.24
N GLY A 214 15.08 3.31 -10.34
CA GLY A 214 13.92 4.19 -10.44
C GLY A 214 13.00 4.26 -9.22
N ALA A 215 13.28 3.55 -8.12
CA ALA A 215 12.59 3.81 -6.87
C ALA A 215 12.92 5.23 -6.37
N ASN A 216 11.93 5.93 -5.84
CA ASN A 216 12.11 7.30 -5.34
C ASN A 216 11.34 7.58 -4.05
N SER A 217 10.83 6.54 -3.41
CA SER A 217 10.06 6.63 -2.15
C SER A 217 10.28 5.37 -1.30
N ILE A 218 10.22 5.54 0.01
CA ILE A 218 10.25 4.45 0.99
C ILE A 218 9.23 4.72 2.09
N PHE A 219 8.87 3.68 2.82
CA PHE A 219 8.28 3.84 4.13
C PHE A 219 9.39 4.01 5.19
N ALA A 220 9.22 4.98 6.08
CA ALA A 220 10.04 5.17 7.27
C ALA A 220 9.20 4.83 8.51
N GLY A 221 9.84 4.35 9.57
CA GLY A 221 9.19 3.95 10.81
C GLY A 221 9.60 2.53 11.23
N ASP A 222 9.16 2.11 12.42
CA ASP A 222 9.58 0.85 13.00
C ASP A 222 8.81 -0.36 12.43
N LYS A 223 7.60 -0.13 11.95
CA LYS A 223 6.72 -1.16 11.41
C LYS A 223 6.08 -0.72 10.10
N LEU A 224 5.91 -1.66 9.20
CA LEU A 224 5.07 -1.58 8.01
C LEU A 224 3.91 -2.54 8.20
N LEU A 225 2.73 -2.03 8.61
CA LEU A 225 1.58 -2.83 9.03
C LEU A 225 1.97 -3.85 10.12
N THR A 226 2.12 -5.11 9.77
CA THR A 226 2.43 -6.22 10.69
C THR A 226 3.89 -6.62 10.74
N THR A 227 4.70 -6.17 9.78
CA THR A 227 6.13 -6.53 9.68
C THR A 227 7.03 -5.39 10.14
N PRO A 228 8.23 -5.69 10.68
CA PRO A 228 9.26 -4.68 10.93
C PRO A 228 9.64 -3.97 9.62
N ASN A 229 9.91 -2.66 9.69
CA ASN A 229 10.27 -1.84 8.52
C ASN A 229 11.69 -1.30 8.61
#